data_8e97970007b272448d31a24741c1d4f8
#
_entry.id   8e97970007b272448d31a24741c1d4f8
#
_cell.length_a   1.000
_cell.length_b   1.000
_cell.length_c   1.000
_cell.angle_alpha   90.00
_cell.angle_beta   90.00
_cell.angle_gamma   90.00
#
_symmetry.space_group_name_H-M   'P 1'
#
loop_
_entity.id
_entity.type
_entity.pdbx_description
1 polymer ?
#
loop_
_entity_poly.entity_id
_entity_poly.type
_entity_poly.pdbx_seq_one_letter_code
_entity_poly.pdbx_strand_id
1 'polypeptide(L)'
;MNIDSINRNDPFQILENLNQVGVALSSETRLEYLLEMILESAIEIIHADGGTLYTLTQENTLKFSIIRNSSLNIRLGGGGADPINFPEIPLFKDGKQNTNAIASYCALTKKTINVEDAYTAEGFDFSGAKAFDEKNSYRTRSVLAVPLVNHEGKVLGVLQLINCLNDAGQPSKFDDFAVKVAESLASQAAISLQNRLLINQLEGLFEGVTNLINTAIDEKSPYTGGHCLRVPELTLMIADAVDAETDGPLADFNMTDKDRYELKIAGMLHDCGKITTPVHVVDKATKLETIVDRISMVESKAEILRKEAWITYWKSLAEQKASEETLKAALDQRLKQIDDDVSFLRKCNIGSERMQQEDIERVKQIGQQSWTDSNHQVQPFLTENEVYNLSIPAGTLTKEEREIINHHIVATIKLLEQIDWPDHLKNVTEYAGGHHEKMDGTGYPRGLKREQMSLQARMMGIADIFEALTASDRPYKKGMPLSQCISIMQRMKQEAHIDPDLFDVFIKHRLHIEYAKKFLKPEQIDMQ
;
A
#
# COMPACT_ATOMS: atom_id res chain seq x y z
N MET A 1 -7.78 4.73 34.43
CA MET A 1 -8.03 3.78 35.55
C MET A 1 -8.31 4.58 36.77
N ASN A 2 -9.43 4.37 37.51
CA ASN A 2 -9.60 4.91 38.87
C ASN A 2 -8.85 3.96 39.81
N ILE A 3 -7.61 4.29 40.12
CA ILE A 3 -6.88 3.60 41.19
C ILE A 3 -7.24 4.36 42.47
N ASP A 4 -8.11 3.76 43.29
CA ASP A 4 -8.43 4.27 44.64
C ASP A 4 -7.12 4.44 45.42
N SER A 5 -7.02 5.46 46.26
CA SER A 5 -5.83 5.90 46.99
C SER A 5 -4.96 4.72 47.48
N ILE A 6 -3.79 4.56 46.82
CA ILE A 6 -2.86 3.46 47.08
C ILE A 6 -2.32 3.60 48.53
N ASN A 7 -2.62 2.65 49.37
CA ASN A 7 -2.01 2.58 50.69
C ASN A 7 -0.58 2.04 50.58
N ARG A 8 0.42 2.93 50.66
CA ARG A 8 1.86 2.58 50.59
C ARG A 8 2.29 1.52 51.64
N ASN A 9 1.48 1.28 52.65
CA ASN A 9 1.77 0.33 53.70
C ASN A 9 1.19 -1.07 53.43
N ASP A 10 0.49 -1.28 52.31
CA ASP A 10 -0.02 -2.59 51.90
C ASP A 10 0.76 -3.18 50.73
N PRO A 11 1.72 -4.08 50.98
CA PRO A 11 2.52 -4.70 49.92
C PRO A 11 1.70 -5.50 48.90
N PHE A 12 0.54 -6.04 49.28
CA PHE A 12 -0.32 -6.80 48.40
C PHE A 12 -1.03 -5.89 47.39
N GLN A 13 -1.50 -4.75 47.81
CA GLN A 13 -2.12 -3.75 46.92
C GLN A 13 -1.13 -3.21 45.91
N ILE A 14 0.12 -2.98 46.30
CA ILE A 14 1.19 -2.53 45.40
C ILE A 14 1.52 -3.60 44.37
N LEU A 15 1.64 -4.87 44.81
CA LEU A 15 1.89 -5.99 43.92
C LEU A 15 0.76 -6.17 42.89
N GLU A 16 -0.50 -6.03 43.35
CA GLU A 16 -1.67 -6.11 42.46
C GLU A 16 -1.67 -4.98 41.42
N ASN A 17 -1.39 -3.74 41.82
CA ASN A 17 -1.28 -2.60 40.93
C ASN A 17 -0.14 -2.78 39.91
N LEU A 18 1.04 -3.22 40.34
CA LEU A 18 2.15 -3.52 39.43
C LEU A 18 1.80 -4.61 38.41
N ASN A 19 1.06 -5.64 38.84
CA ASN A 19 0.58 -6.69 37.96
C ASN A 19 -0.44 -6.15 36.92
N GLN A 20 -1.42 -5.33 37.40
CA GLN A 20 -2.40 -4.72 36.50
C GLN A 20 -1.75 -3.81 35.48
N VAL A 21 -0.77 -3.00 35.87
CA VAL A 21 0.03 -2.18 34.95
C VAL A 21 0.77 -3.06 33.97
N GLY A 22 1.42 -4.14 34.41
CA GLY A 22 2.14 -5.07 33.53
C GLY A 22 1.23 -5.71 32.47
N VAL A 23 0.02 -6.11 32.84
CA VAL A 23 -0.99 -6.64 31.92
C VAL A 23 -1.45 -5.55 30.93
N ALA A 24 -1.74 -4.35 31.41
CA ALA A 24 -2.16 -3.23 30.57
C ALA A 24 -1.06 -2.82 29.56
N LEU A 25 0.19 -2.72 30.03
CA LEU A 25 1.35 -2.44 29.15
C LEU A 25 1.54 -3.51 28.06
N SER A 26 1.27 -4.77 28.38
CA SER A 26 1.40 -5.88 27.44
C SER A 26 0.29 -5.92 26.40
N SER A 27 -0.87 -5.34 26.69
CA SER A 27 -2.05 -5.34 25.81
C SER A 27 -2.12 -4.12 24.88
N GLU A 28 -1.40 -3.03 25.19
CA GLU A 28 -1.44 -1.81 24.36
C GLU A 28 -0.62 -2.00 23.06
N THR A 29 -1.28 -1.77 21.95
CA THR A 29 -0.70 -1.96 20.62
C THR A 29 -0.12 -0.68 20.00
N ARG A 30 -0.53 0.49 20.49
CA ARG A 30 -0.08 1.80 19.99
C ARG A 30 1.09 2.31 20.82
N LEU A 31 2.21 2.57 20.19
CA LEU A 31 3.44 2.98 20.88
C LEU A 31 3.25 4.25 21.72
N GLU A 32 2.52 5.24 21.21
CA GLU A 32 2.30 6.51 21.90
C GLU A 32 1.52 6.34 23.21
N TYR A 33 0.48 5.52 23.20
CA TYR A 33 -0.32 5.21 24.38
C TYR A 33 0.44 4.32 25.37
N LEU A 34 1.27 3.40 24.86
CA LEU A 34 2.16 2.61 25.73
C LEU A 34 3.11 3.52 26.51
N LEU A 35 3.77 4.48 25.85
CA LEU A 35 4.70 5.42 26.48
C LEU A 35 3.97 6.31 27.51
N GLU A 36 2.76 6.77 27.19
CA GLU A 36 1.92 7.56 28.09
C GLU A 36 1.56 6.75 29.35
N MET A 37 1.08 5.52 29.17
CA MET A 37 0.71 4.62 30.26
C MET A 37 1.89 4.31 31.19
N ILE A 38 3.10 4.11 30.63
CA ILE A 38 4.32 3.91 31.42
C ILE A 38 4.55 5.08 32.39
N LEU A 39 4.51 6.30 31.86
CA LEU A 39 4.80 7.50 32.65
C LEU A 39 3.68 7.76 33.68
N GLU A 40 2.42 7.71 33.28
CA GLU A 40 1.28 7.98 34.16
C GLU A 40 1.18 6.97 35.28
N SER A 41 1.37 5.67 35.00
CA SER A 41 1.40 4.63 36.06
C SER A 41 2.56 4.86 37.04
N ALA A 42 3.73 5.27 36.56
CA ALA A 42 4.86 5.55 37.43
C ALA A 42 4.60 6.76 38.32
N ILE A 43 4.03 7.84 37.78
CA ILE A 43 3.64 9.04 38.54
C ILE A 43 2.63 8.69 39.63
N GLU A 44 1.58 7.91 39.29
CA GLU A 44 0.49 7.56 40.17
C GLU A 44 0.96 6.64 41.32
N ILE A 45 1.64 5.53 41.02
CA ILE A 45 2.06 4.53 42.04
C ILE A 45 3.13 5.11 43.00
N ILE A 46 4.03 5.97 42.49
CA ILE A 46 5.13 6.53 43.25
C ILE A 46 4.74 7.85 43.94
N HIS A 47 3.56 8.41 43.61
CA HIS A 47 3.12 9.74 44.01
C HIS A 47 4.10 10.84 43.65
N ALA A 48 4.61 10.82 42.41
CA ALA A 48 5.40 11.91 41.88
C ALA A 48 4.49 13.05 41.40
N ASP A 49 4.95 14.31 41.49
CA ASP A 49 4.20 15.45 40.93
C ASP A 49 4.25 15.49 39.39
N GLY A 50 5.29 14.92 38.84
CA GLY A 50 5.42 14.83 37.39
C GLY A 50 6.58 13.96 36.96
N GLY A 51 6.73 13.87 35.65
CA GLY A 51 7.83 13.14 35.06
C GLY A 51 7.94 13.33 33.55
N THR A 52 9.00 12.77 33.02
CA THR A 52 9.34 12.76 31.60
C THR A 52 9.76 11.35 31.20
N LEU A 53 9.23 10.86 30.10
CA LEU A 53 9.70 9.66 29.46
C LEU A 53 10.52 10.04 28.22
N TYR A 54 11.77 9.60 28.20
CA TYR A 54 12.67 9.74 27.06
C TYR A 54 12.79 8.43 26.32
N THR A 55 12.82 8.48 24.99
CA THR A 55 13.19 7.35 24.13
C THR A 55 14.55 7.58 23.51
N LEU A 56 15.36 6.53 23.42
CA LEU A 56 16.67 6.59 22.78
C LEU A 56 16.52 6.47 21.26
N THR A 57 17.10 7.42 20.52
CA THR A 57 17.11 7.41 19.06
C THR A 57 18.28 6.63 18.49
N GLN A 58 18.27 6.37 17.19
CA GLN A 58 19.39 5.72 16.48
C GLN A 58 20.65 6.62 16.46
N GLU A 59 20.47 7.93 16.62
CA GLU A 59 21.55 8.93 16.64
C GLU A 59 22.20 9.09 18.02
N ASN A 60 21.87 8.21 18.97
CA ASN A 60 22.30 8.29 20.36
C ASN A 60 21.90 9.59 21.06
N THR A 61 20.68 10.04 20.83
CA THR A 61 20.05 11.15 21.53
C THR A 61 18.83 10.66 22.31
N LEU A 62 18.50 11.34 23.41
CA LEU A 62 17.27 11.13 24.16
C LEU A 62 16.22 12.13 23.71
N LYS A 63 15.19 11.62 23.02
CA LYS A 63 14.04 12.40 22.59
C LYS A 63 13.02 12.46 23.72
N PHE A 64 12.50 13.65 24.00
CA PHE A 64 11.36 13.83 24.89
C PHE A 64 10.11 13.22 24.24
N SER A 65 9.59 12.15 24.78
CA SER A 65 8.44 11.44 24.21
C SER A 65 7.13 11.79 24.90
N ILE A 66 7.14 11.83 26.24
CA ILE A 66 5.98 12.21 27.05
C ILE A 66 6.44 13.08 28.21
N ILE A 67 5.68 14.14 28.53
CA ILE A 67 5.87 14.98 29.72
C ILE A 67 4.54 15.15 30.40
N ARG A 68 4.51 14.91 31.72
CA ARG A 68 3.35 15.11 32.59
C ARG A 68 3.80 15.87 33.84
N ASN A 69 3.01 16.85 34.26
CA ASN A 69 3.17 17.51 35.57
C ASN A 69 1.78 17.90 36.10
N SER A 70 1.43 17.39 37.27
CA SER A 70 0.12 17.55 37.87
C SER A 70 -0.11 18.95 38.42
N SER A 71 0.85 19.50 39.19
CA SER A 71 0.75 20.84 39.75
C SER A 71 0.68 21.97 38.72
N LEU A 72 1.31 21.78 37.56
CA LEU A 72 1.31 22.75 36.45
C LEU A 72 0.28 22.44 35.37
N ASN A 73 -0.46 21.35 35.50
CA ASN A 73 -1.41 20.85 34.50
C ASN A 73 -0.78 20.72 33.10
N ILE A 74 0.47 20.21 33.03
CA ILE A 74 1.20 20.02 31.77
C ILE A 74 0.98 18.60 31.26
N ARG A 75 0.52 18.50 29.99
CA ARG A 75 0.39 17.26 29.25
C ARG A 75 0.94 17.48 27.83
N LEU A 76 2.17 17.02 27.57
CA LEU A 76 2.83 17.13 26.27
C LEU A 76 3.23 15.75 25.75
N GLY A 77 3.07 15.53 24.46
CA GLY A 77 3.33 14.23 23.81
C GLY A 77 2.32 13.17 24.16
N GLY A 78 2.31 12.05 23.40
CA GLY A 78 1.30 10.98 23.52
C GLY A 78 0.09 11.20 22.64
N GLY A 79 -0.92 10.34 22.78
CA GLY A 79 -2.12 10.34 21.96
C GLY A 79 -3.04 11.53 22.25
N GLY A 80 -3.02 12.56 21.42
CA GLY A 80 -3.94 13.70 21.50
C GLY A 80 -3.48 14.86 22.39
N ALA A 81 -2.24 14.88 22.86
CA ALA A 81 -1.65 16.00 23.59
C ALA A 81 -0.82 16.92 22.67
N ASP A 82 -0.47 18.12 23.15
CA ASP A 82 0.34 19.07 22.42
C ASP A 82 1.74 18.51 22.09
N PRO A 83 2.31 18.85 20.92
CA PRO A 83 3.63 18.39 20.53
C PRO A 83 4.73 18.95 21.42
N ILE A 84 5.78 18.14 21.63
CA ILE A 84 6.96 18.55 22.40
C ILE A 84 7.98 19.19 21.47
N ASN A 85 8.30 20.45 21.71
CA ASN A 85 9.27 21.24 20.94
C ASN A 85 10.60 21.47 21.72
N PHE A 86 11.03 20.50 22.53
CA PHE A 86 12.33 20.57 23.21
C PHE A 86 13.41 19.89 22.37
N PRO A 87 14.66 20.45 22.38
CA PRO A 87 15.79 19.82 21.71
C PRO A 87 16.13 18.49 22.39
N GLU A 88 16.51 17.50 21.58
CA GLU A 88 16.95 16.20 22.08
C GLU A 88 18.23 16.31 22.91
N ILE A 89 18.39 15.43 23.89
CA ILE A 89 19.56 15.40 24.74
C ILE A 89 20.59 14.42 24.18
N PRO A 90 21.73 14.87 23.63
CA PRO A 90 22.72 13.95 23.09
C PRO A 90 23.41 13.17 24.21
N LEU A 91 23.66 11.88 24.02
CA LEU A 91 24.48 11.06 24.92
C LEU A 91 25.98 11.41 24.81
N PHE A 92 26.38 11.93 23.66
CA PHE A 92 27.77 12.38 23.41
C PHE A 92 27.77 13.82 22.90
N LYS A 93 28.65 14.63 23.45
CA LYS A 93 28.86 16.05 23.09
C LYS A 93 30.34 16.26 22.77
N ASP A 94 30.64 16.70 21.55
CA ASP A 94 32.03 16.87 21.08
C ASP A 94 32.92 15.61 21.27
N GLY A 95 32.33 14.43 21.00
CA GLY A 95 33.00 13.11 21.13
C GLY A 95 33.17 12.63 22.57
N LYS A 96 32.70 13.37 23.59
CA LYS A 96 32.74 12.98 25.00
C LYS A 96 31.34 12.60 25.50
N GLN A 97 31.27 11.71 26.49
CA GLN A 97 30.02 11.38 27.17
C GLN A 97 29.41 12.61 27.84
N ASN A 98 28.13 12.84 27.61
CA ASN A 98 27.36 13.91 28.24
C ASN A 98 26.91 13.47 29.64
N THR A 99 27.81 13.59 30.60
CA THR A 99 27.55 13.19 32.00
C THR A 99 26.86 14.28 32.82
N ASN A 100 26.71 15.48 32.27
CA ASN A 100 26.12 16.62 33.00
C ASN A 100 24.59 16.58 33.01
N ALA A 101 23.96 15.99 31.96
CA ALA A 101 22.52 15.81 31.92
C ALA A 101 22.13 14.50 32.63
N ILE A 102 21.29 14.57 33.65
CA ILE A 102 20.93 13.43 34.50
C ILE A 102 20.35 12.26 33.69
N ALA A 103 19.49 12.53 32.72
CA ALA A 103 18.91 11.49 31.84
C ALA A 103 19.99 10.83 30.97
N SER A 104 20.91 11.60 30.40
CA SER A 104 22.04 11.09 29.62
C SER A 104 22.98 10.24 30.47
N TYR A 105 23.33 10.72 31.67
CA TYR A 105 24.18 9.99 32.62
C TYR A 105 23.54 8.66 33.04
N CYS A 106 22.23 8.68 33.34
CA CYS A 106 21.43 7.48 33.64
C CYS A 106 21.48 6.46 32.47
N ALA A 107 21.27 6.92 31.22
CA ALA A 107 21.34 6.08 30.04
C ALA A 107 22.74 5.49 29.81
N LEU A 108 23.79 6.30 29.92
CA LEU A 108 25.18 5.89 29.71
C LEU A 108 25.69 4.90 30.76
N THR A 109 25.32 5.13 32.03
CA THR A 109 25.76 4.27 33.14
C THR A 109 24.86 3.08 33.37
N LYS A 110 23.63 3.09 32.82
CA LYS A 110 22.58 2.10 33.06
C LYS A 110 22.25 1.93 34.55
N LYS A 111 22.37 3.01 35.32
CA LYS A 111 22.12 3.02 36.76
C LYS A 111 21.01 4.00 37.10
N THR A 112 20.21 3.63 38.07
CA THR A 112 19.24 4.52 38.68
C THR A 112 19.95 5.68 39.38
N ILE A 113 19.53 6.92 39.14
CA ILE A 113 20.07 8.14 39.72
C ILE A 113 18.97 8.78 40.55
N ASN A 114 19.20 8.90 41.84
CA ASN A 114 18.28 9.53 42.79
C ASN A 114 18.91 10.79 43.36
N VAL A 115 18.33 11.95 43.12
CA VAL A 115 18.77 13.25 43.56
C VAL A 115 17.78 13.82 44.57
N GLU A 116 18.21 14.12 45.81
CA GLU A 116 17.34 14.61 46.85
C GLU A 116 16.91 16.08 46.68
N ASP A 117 17.82 16.95 46.18
CA ASP A 117 17.49 18.34 45.82
C ASP A 117 18.30 18.78 44.61
N ALA A 118 17.61 19.05 43.49
CA ALA A 118 18.19 19.49 42.23
C ALA A 118 18.90 20.84 42.30
N TYR A 119 18.60 21.65 43.30
CA TYR A 119 19.25 22.98 43.48
C TYR A 119 20.58 22.93 44.20
N THR A 120 20.82 21.88 44.99
CA THR A 120 22.04 21.67 45.78
C THR A 120 22.92 20.51 45.28
N ALA A 121 22.41 19.71 44.34
CA ALA A 121 23.12 18.56 43.80
C ALA A 121 24.36 19.00 43.01
N GLU A 122 25.49 18.33 43.28
CA GLU A 122 26.73 18.49 42.53
C GLU A 122 26.82 17.43 41.42
N GLY A 123 27.53 17.78 40.34
CA GLY A 123 27.83 16.84 39.24
C GLY A 123 26.82 16.84 38.10
N PHE A 124 25.66 17.49 38.23
CA PHE A 124 24.65 17.61 37.18
C PHE A 124 24.28 19.06 36.87
N ASP A 125 23.95 19.33 35.61
CA ASP A 125 23.45 20.63 35.17
C ASP A 125 21.93 20.71 35.22
N PHE A 126 21.42 21.39 36.23
CA PHE A 126 19.99 21.69 36.39
C PHE A 126 19.61 23.12 35.96
N SER A 127 20.46 23.80 35.21
CA SER A 127 20.19 25.20 34.75
C SER A 127 18.90 25.29 33.97
N GLY A 128 18.64 24.33 33.07
CA GLY A 128 17.39 24.25 32.31
C GLY A 128 16.15 24.06 33.20
N ALA A 129 16.23 23.17 34.20
CA ALA A 129 15.16 22.97 35.16
C ALA A 129 14.91 24.23 36.01
N LYS A 130 15.97 24.89 36.46
CA LYS A 130 15.86 26.16 37.23
C LYS A 130 15.22 27.27 36.41
N ALA A 131 15.57 27.42 35.14
CA ALA A 131 14.96 28.40 34.24
C ALA A 131 13.48 28.13 33.97
N PHE A 132 13.11 26.84 33.85
CA PHE A 132 11.74 26.42 33.73
C PHE A 132 10.94 26.71 35.01
N ASP A 133 11.51 26.38 36.17
CA ASP A 133 10.93 26.59 37.48
C ASP A 133 10.63 28.08 37.75
N GLU A 134 11.59 28.96 37.45
CA GLU A 134 11.43 30.42 37.55
C GLU A 134 10.30 30.96 36.70
N LYS A 135 10.18 30.46 35.46
CA LYS A 135 9.12 30.87 34.53
C LYS A 135 7.72 30.43 34.98
N ASN A 136 7.62 29.31 35.64
CA ASN A 136 6.34 28.68 35.99
C ASN A 136 6.00 28.77 37.48
N SER A 137 6.78 29.53 38.29
CA SER A 137 6.63 29.59 39.75
C SER A 137 6.58 28.19 40.40
N TYR A 138 7.44 27.31 39.93
CA TYR A 138 7.58 25.92 40.34
C TYR A 138 8.94 25.68 40.97
N ARG A 139 9.10 24.59 41.69
CA ARG A 139 10.40 24.17 42.22
C ARG A 139 10.61 22.68 42.07
N THR A 140 11.48 22.28 41.17
CA THR A 140 11.99 20.93 41.08
C THR A 140 12.93 20.65 42.27
N ARG A 141 12.46 19.84 43.22
CA ARG A 141 13.26 19.44 44.38
C ARG A 141 13.92 18.09 44.11
N SER A 142 13.20 17.01 44.22
CA SER A 142 13.75 15.66 44.02
C SER A 142 13.62 15.20 42.57
N VAL A 143 14.63 14.46 42.10
CA VAL A 143 14.64 13.87 40.74
C VAL A 143 15.09 12.42 40.82
N LEU A 144 14.29 11.52 40.24
CA LEU A 144 14.62 10.11 40.11
C LEU A 144 14.68 9.76 38.61
N ALA A 145 15.84 9.33 38.12
CA ALA A 145 15.99 8.86 36.74
C ALA A 145 16.30 7.35 36.73
N VAL A 146 15.50 6.59 36.01
CA VAL A 146 15.59 5.12 35.93
C VAL A 146 15.75 4.72 34.48
N PRO A 147 16.76 3.93 34.10
CA PRO A 147 16.97 3.52 32.73
C PRO A 147 15.99 2.38 32.36
N LEU A 148 15.41 2.48 31.16
CA LEU A 148 14.64 1.41 30.53
C LEU A 148 15.62 0.47 29.82
N VAL A 149 16.00 -0.62 30.44
CA VAL A 149 17.01 -1.55 29.91
C VAL A 149 16.33 -2.86 29.54
N ASN A 150 16.53 -3.31 28.31
CA ASN A 150 16.01 -4.61 27.88
C ASN A 150 16.87 -5.79 28.38
N HIS A 151 16.42 -7.01 28.12
CA HIS A 151 17.10 -8.24 28.56
C HIS A 151 18.51 -8.43 27.94
N GLU A 152 18.81 -7.76 26.84
CA GLU A 152 20.14 -7.74 26.19
C GLU A 152 21.05 -6.67 26.80
N GLY A 153 20.59 -5.92 27.77
CA GLY A 153 21.31 -4.82 28.37
C GLY A 153 21.36 -3.55 27.51
N LYS A 154 20.49 -3.42 26.50
CA LYS A 154 20.37 -2.22 25.68
C LYS A 154 19.41 -1.24 26.33
N VAL A 155 19.80 0.03 26.39
CA VAL A 155 18.93 1.11 26.88
C VAL A 155 17.95 1.49 25.76
N LEU A 156 16.66 1.50 26.08
CA LEU A 156 15.58 1.91 25.18
C LEU A 156 15.13 3.34 25.46
N GLY A 157 15.35 3.82 26.69
CA GLY A 157 14.94 5.13 27.13
C GLY A 157 15.28 5.39 28.58
N VAL A 158 14.75 6.46 29.14
CA VAL A 158 14.90 6.85 30.54
C VAL A 158 13.53 7.33 31.06
N LEU A 159 13.11 6.81 32.18
CA LEU A 159 11.99 7.32 32.96
C LEU A 159 12.55 8.29 34.00
N GLN A 160 12.14 9.54 33.96
CA GLN A 160 12.51 10.56 34.93
C GLN A 160 11.28 11.05 35.67
N LEU A 161 11.29 10.94 36.99
CA LEU A 161 10.24 11.44 37.88
C LEU A 161 10.75 12.64 38.66
N ILE A 162 9.87 13.58 38.94
CA ILE A 162 10.20 14.79 39.72
C ILE A 162 9.23 14.97 40.88
N ASN A 163 9.76 15.43 42.02
CA ASN A 163 9.00 15.78 43.22
C ASN A 163 8.12 14.64 43.73
N CYS A 164 8.71 13.70 44.46
CA CYS A 164 7.94 12.73 45.25
C CYS A 164 7.11 13.50 46.31
N LEU A 165 5.79 13.30 46.33
CA LEU A 165 4.90 13.96 47.27
C LEU A 165 4.72 13.12 48.56
N ASN A 166 4.85 13.77 49.69
CA ASN A 166 4.51 13.15 50.99
C ASN A 166 2.98 13.19 51.23
N ASP A 167 2.51 12.61 52.32
CA ASP A 167 1.08 12.55 52.70
C ASP A 167 0.42 13.94 52.84
N ALA A 168 1.21 14.99 53.05
CA ALA A 168 0.74 16.38 53.09
C ALA A 168 0.79 17.06 51.69
N GLY A 169 1.09 16.32 50.61
CA GLY A 169 1.19 16.83 49.24
C GLY A 169 2.43 17.73 49.00
N GLN A 170 3.42 17.67 49.89
CA GLN A 170 4.62 18.48 49.76
C GLN A 170 5.78 17.68 49.11
N PRO A 171 6.62 18.31 48.27
CA PRO A 171 7.75 17.64 47.69
C PRO A 171 8.73 17.11 48.74
N SER A 172 9.08 15.82 48.62
CA SER A 172 10.03 15.09 49.44
C SER A 172 11.01 14.32 48.57
N LYS A 173 12.00 13.66 49.17
CA LYS A 173 12.92 12.78 48.45
C LYS A 173 12.24 11.47 48.05
N PHE A 174 12.71 10.86 47.00
CA PHE A 174 12.34 9.45 46.66
C PHE A 174 13.06 8.53 47.67
N ASP A 175 12.30 7.77 48.45
CA ASP A 175 12.85 6.79 49.35
C ASP A 175 13.24 5.47 48.63
N ASP A 176 13.88 4.56 49.33
CA ASP A 176 14.33 3.28 48.78
C ASP A 176 13.17 2.43 48.21
N PHE A 177 11.98 2.57 48.79
CA PHE A 177 10.78 1.92 48.32
C PHE A 177 10.35 2.49 46.96
N ALA A 178 10.23 3.80 46.83
CA ALA A 178 9.89 4.47 45.57
C ALA A 178 10.92 4.15 44.44
N VAL A 179 12.20 4.07 44.79
CA VAL A 179 13.26 3.66 43.85
C VAL A 179 13.03 2.23 43.36
N LYS A 180 12.78 1.26 44.24
CA LYS A 180 12.55 -0.14 43.85
C LYS A 180 11.29 -0.32 43.02
N VAL A 181 10.22 0.39 43.33
CA VAL A 181 8.98 0.39 42.55
C VAL A 181 9.23 0.98 41.14
N ALA A 182 9.95 2.12 41.07
CA ALA A 182 10.32 2.72 39.77
C ALA A 182 11.17 1.78 38.93
N GLU A 183 12.14 1.09 39.50
CA GLU A 183 12.97 0.10 38.82
C GLU A 183 12.15 -1.10 38.30
N SER A 184 11.19 -1.59 39.08
CA SER A 184 10.29 -2.66 38.68
C SER A 184 9.40 -2.25 37.50
N LEU A 185 8.79 -1.06 37.58
CA LEU A 185 7.99 -0.49 36.48
C LEU A 185 8.84 -0.25 35.23
N ALA A 186 10.04 0.30 35.37
CA ALA A 186 10.96 0.54 34.27
C ALA A 186 11.35 -0.78 33.56
N SER A 187 11.55 -1.86 34.33
CA SER A 187 11.84 -3.18 33.75
C SER A 187 10.66 -3.73 32.93
N GLN A 188 9.44 -3.66 33.46
CA GLN A 188 8.24 -4.10 32.74
C GLN A 188 7.99 -3.23 31.50
N ALA A 189 8.14 -1.92 31.64
CA ALA A 189 8.04 -0.96 30.56
C ALA A 189 9.06 -1.23 29.44
N ALA A 190 10.31 -1.56 29.81
CA ALA A 190 11.35 -1.88 28.84
C ALA A 190 11.00 -3.13 28.02
N ILE A 191 10.44 -4.17 28.65
CA ILE A 191 9.99 -5.39 27.95
C ILE A 191 8.85 -5.06 26.98
N SER A 192 7.83 -4.35 27.43
CA SER A 192 6.68 -4.01 26.60
C SER A 192 7.07 -3.08 25.44
N LEU A 193 7.92 -2.09 25.70
CA LEU A 193 8.47 -1.20 24.68
C LEU A 193 9.31 -1.96 23.66
N GLN A 194 10.19 -2.87 24.10
CA GLN A 194 11.00 -3.71 23.22
C GLN A 194 10.12 -4.57 22.31
N ASN A 195 9.12 -5.25 22.88
CA ASN A 195 8.19 -6.07 22.12
C ASN A 195 7.47 -5.24 21.05
N ARG A 196 6.98 -4.05 21.40
CA ARG A 196 6.31 -3.19 20.42
C ARG A 196 7.23 -2.71 19.31
N LEU A 197 8.46 -2.31 19.66
CA LEU A 197 9.46 -1.92 18.66
C LEU A 197 9.81 -3.07 17.71
N LEU A 198 9.94 -4.30 18.23
CA LEU A 198 10.19 -5.49 17.42
C LEU A 198 9.02 -5.81 16.48
N ILE A 199 7.78 -5.71 16.96
CA ILE A 199 6.59 -5.90 16.12
C ILE A 199 6.58 -4.87 14.99
N ASN A 200 6.77 -3.58 15.30
CA ASN A 200 6.82 -2.52 14.28
C ASN A 200 7.95 -2.76 13.24
N GLN A 201 9.11 -3.26 13.69
CA GLN A 201 10.21 -3.60 12.78
C GLN A 201 9.87 -4.79 11.88
N LEU A 202 9.18 -5.81 12.40
CA LEU A 202 8.72 -6.97 11.62
C LEU A 202 7.66 -6.56 10.59
N GLU A 203 6.69 -5.74 10.98
CA GLU A 203 5.68 -5.18 10.07
C GLU A 203 6.35 -4.38 8.94
N GLY A 204 7.28 -3.49 9.28
CA GLY A 204 8.05 -2.71 8.30
C GLY A 204 8.91 -3.58 7.37
N LEU A 205 9.54 -4.62 7.90
CA LEU A 205 10.29 -5.58 7.09
C LEU A 205 9.37 -6.34 6.13
N PHE A 206 8.22 -6.80 6.61
CA PHE A 206 7.24 -7.52 5.81
C PHE A 206 6.67 -6.63 4.67
N GLU A 207 6.32 -5.37 4.97
CA GLU A 207 5.95 -4.40 3.94
C GLU A 207 7.09 -4.16 2.93
N GLY A 208 8.32 -4.07 3.42
CA GLY A 208 9.50 -3.93 2.56
C GLY A 208 9.68 -5.09 1.59
N VAL A 209 9.51 -6.33 2.06
CA VAL A 209 9.56 -7.54 1.20
C VAL A 209 8.40 -7.55 0.21
N THR A 210 7.21 -7.17 0.63
CA THR A 210 6.04 -7.08 -0.25
C THR A 210 6.25 -6.04 -1.36
N ASN A 211 6.79 -4.87 -1.01
CA ASN A 211 7.15 -3.84 -1.99
C ASN A 211 8.24 -4.31 -2.96
N LEU A 212 9.21 -5.10 -2.49
CA LEU A 212 10.23 -5.68 -3.35
C LEU A 212 9.63 -6.64 -4.38
N ILE A 213 8.66 -7.47 -3.98
CA ILE A 213 7.92 -8.35 -4.90
C ILE A 213 7.18 -7.51 -5.95
N ASN A 214 6.47 -6.46 -5.53
CA ASN A 214 5.76 -5.56 -6.44
C ASN A 214 6.70 -4.87 -7.42
N THR A 215 7.83 -4.37 -6.93
CA THR A 215 8.87 -3.79 -7.80
C THR A 215 9.39 -4.79 -8.83
N ALA A 216 9.60 -6.06 -8.43
CA ALA A 216 10.04 -7.09 -9.37
C ALA A 216 8.98 -7.41 -10.44
N ILE A 217 7.68 -7.30 -10.12
CA ILE A 217 6.59 -7.45 -11.09
C ILE A 217 6.55 -6.23 -12.03
N ASP A 218 6.71 -5.03 -11.49
CA ASP A 218 6.73 -3.79 -12.26
C ASP A 218 7.94 -3.71 -13.21
N GLU A 219 9.13 -4.17 -12.77
CA GLU A 219 10.32 -4.29 -13.64
C GLU A 219 10.13 -5.31 -14.76
N LYS A 220 9.31 -6.33 -14.55
CA LYS A 220 8.97 -7.31 -15.58
C LYS A 220 8.03 -6.73 -16.65
N SER A 221 7.11 -5.85 -16.25
CA SER A 221 6.16 -5.18 -17.11
C SER A 221 6.06 -3.70 -16.74
N PRO A 222 6.65 -2.78 -17.53
CA PRO A 222 6.62 -1.34 -17.25
C PRO A 222 5.20 -0.75 -17.15
N TYR A 223 4.20 -1.51 -17.53
CA TYR A 223 2.78 -1.10 -17.59
C TYR A 223 1.99 -1.39 -16.33
N THR A 224 2.60 -2.06 -15.35
CA THR A 224 2.02 -2.29 -14.03
C THR A 224 2.56 -1.32 -12.98
N GLY A 225 3.49 -0.42 -13.38
CA GLY A 225 4.16 0.52 -12.50
C GLY A 225 3.19 1.36 -11.66
N GLY A 226 3.26 1.19 -10.35
CA GLY A 226 2.43 1.90 -9.39
C GLY A 226 1.01 1.37 -9.18
N HIS A 227 0.52 0.41 -9.98
CA HIS A 227 -0.79 -0.24 -9.78
C HIS A 227 -0.87 -0.88 -8.39
N CYS A 228 0.12 -1.68 -8.03
CA CYS A 228 0.20 -2.37 -6.74
C CYS A 228 0.34 -1.43 -5.53
N LEU A 229 0.59 -0.14 -5.73
CA LEU A 229 0.57 0.89 -4.69
C LEU A 229 -0.78 1.64 -4.63
N ARG A 230 -1.40 1.87 -5.79
CA ARG A 230 -2.64 2.66 -5.89
C ARG A 230 -3.89 1.86 -5.52
N VAL A 231 -3.95 0.56 -5.87
CA VAL A 231 -5.10 -0.30 -5.53
C VAL A 231 -5.27 -0.45 -4.02
N PRO A 232 -4.24 -0.76 -3.21
CA PRO A 232 -4.39 -0.83 -1.76
C PRO A 232 -4.93 0.46 -1.15
N GLU A 233 -4.44 1.61 -1.61
CA GLU A 233 -4.88 2.91 -1.10
C GLU A 233 -6.35 3.16 -1.40
N LEU A 234 -6.77 2.95 -2.66
CA LEU A 234 -8.18 3.09 -3.02
C LEU A 234 -9.08 2.11 -2.29
N THR A 235 -8.61 0.87 -2.08
CA THR A 235 -9.34 -0.14 -1.32
C THR A 235 -9.57 0.31 0.13
N LEU A 236 -8.55 0.88 0.77
CA LEU A 236 -8.67 1.43 2.12
C LEU A 236 -9.59 2.66 2.17
N MET A 237 -9.53 3.55 1.19
CA MET A 237 -10.48 4.68 1.09
C MET A 237 -11.93 4.18 1.02
N ILE A 238 -12.20 3.12 0.24
CA ILE A 238 -13.53 2.52 0.16
C ILE A 238 -13.92 1.91 1.51
N ALA A 239 -13.01 1.17 2.15
CA ALA A 239 -13.25 0.54 3.43
C ALA A 239 -13.54 1.56 4.55
N ASP A 240 -12.78 2.66 4.60
CA ASP A 240 -13.01 3.76 5.55
C ASP A 240 -14.36 4.44 5.34
N ALA A 241 -14.78 4.63 4.09
CA ALA A 241 -16.08 5.20 3.78
C ALA A 241 -17.23 4.25 4.16
N VAL A 242 -17.03 2.93 4.00
CA VAL A 242 -18.03 1.92 4.41
C VAL A 242 -18.10 1.82 5.94
N ASP A 243 -16.98 1.88 6.65
CA ASP A 243 -16.90 1.89 8.12
C ASP A 243 -17.58 3.13 8.74
N ALA A 244 -17.67 4.22 7.97
CA ALA A 244 -18.35 5.44 8.37
C ALA A 244 -19.87 5.43 8.10
N GLU A 245 -20.40 4.41 7.41
CA GLU A 245 -21.83 4.31 7.14
C GLU A 245 -22.60 3.91 8.39
N THR A 246 -23.63 4.69 8.72
CA THR A 246 -24.50 4.45 9.87
C THR A 246 -25.86 3.88 9.50
N ASP A 247 -26.18 3.87 8.20
CA ASP A 247 -27.47 3.46 7.66
C ASP A 247 -27.30 2.53 6.45
N GLY A 248 -28.33 1.75 6.16
CA GLY A 248 -28.37 0.88 4.98
C GLY A 248 -27.68 -0.49 5.17
N PRO A 249 -27.46 -1.23 4.06
CA PRO A 249 -27.02 -2.62 4.13
C PRO A 249 -25.57 -2.81 4.60
N LEU A 250 -24.79 -1.72 4.72
CA LEU A 250 -23.38 -1.73 5.12
C LEU A 250 -23.15 -1.14 6.54
N ALA A 251 -24.22 -0.69 7.23
CA ALA A 251 -24.13 -0.03 8.54
C ALA A 251 -23.52 -0.89 9.66
N ASP A 252 -23.58 -2.21 9.55
CA ASP A 252 -23.01 -3.15 10.52
C ASP A 252 -21.51 -3.44 10.27
N PHE A 253 -20.94 -2.88 9.19
CA PHE A 253 -19.54 -3.09 8.89
C PHE A 253 -18.66 -2.27 9.84
N ASN A 254 -17.65 -2.90 10.40
CA ASN A 254 -16.68 -2.26 11.28
C ASN A 254 -15.29 -2.82 11.03
N MET A 255 -14.27 -1.96 11.05
CA MET A 255 -12.89 -2.33 10.83
C MET A 255 -11.99 -1.84 11.96
N THR A 256 -11.24 -2.77 12.54
CA THR A 256 -10.12 -2.45 13.44
C THR A 256 -8.87 -2.06 12.66
N ASP A 257 -7.86 -1.50 13.35
CA ASP A 257 -6.55 -1.22 12.75
C ASP A 257 -5.89 -2.49 12.18
N LYS A 258 -6.15 -3.66 12.79
CA LYS A 258 -5.66 -4.96 12.29
C LYS A 258 -6.34 -5.38 10.99
N ASP A 259 -7.65 -5.18 10.89
CA ASP A 259 -8.39 -5.47 9.66
C ASP A 259 -7.97 -4.55 8.52
N ARG A 260 -7.69 -3.27 8.82
CA ARG A 260 -7.12 -2.31 7.84
C ARG A 260 -5.75 -2.76 7.35
N TYR A 261 -4.90 -3.24 8.26
CA TYR A 261 -3.58 -3.75 7.90
C TYR A 261 -3.68 -5.02 7.05
N GLU A 262 -4.57 -5.96 7.40
CA GLU A 262 -4.83 -7.16 6.62
C GLU A 262 -5.29 -6.82 5.19
N LEU A 263 -6.23 -5.88 5.06
CA LEU A 263 -6.73 -5.42 3.76
C LEU A 263 -5.65 -4.71 2.93
N LYS A 264 -4.80 -3.89 3.57
CA LYS A 264 -3.64 -3.27 2.93
C LYS A 264 -2.70 -4.32 2.33
N ILE A 265 -2.33 -5.33 3.11
CA ILE A 265 -1.43 -6.40 2.68
C ILE A 265 -2.06 -7.22 1.54
N ALA A 266 -3.34 -7.55 1.63
CA ALA A 266 -4.04 -8.23 0.56
C ALA A 266 -4.03 -7.41 -0.73
N GLY A 267 -4.28 -6.11 -0.65
CA GLY A 267 -4.21 -5.18 -1.78
C GLY A 267 -2.81 -5.08 -2.38
N MET A 268 -1.76 -5.08 -1.57
CA MET A 268 -0.38 -5.07 -2.05
C MET A 268 0.01 -6.37 -2.78
N LEU A 269 -0.59 -7.49 -2.43
CA LEU A 269 -0.24 -8.82 -2.96
C LEU A 269 -1.25 -9.39 -3.96
N HIS A 270 -2.36 -8.67 -4.26
CA HIS A 270 -3.46 -9.19 -5.07
C HIS A 270 -3.02 -9.71 -6.44
N ASP A 271 -2.01 -9.09 -7.01
CA ASP A 271 -1.47 -9.35 -8.33
C ASP A 271 -0.12 -10.08 -8.37
N CYS A 272 0.37 -10.58 -7.21
CA CYS A 272 1.71 -11.20 -7.14
C CYS A 272 1.88 -12.39 -8.10
N GLY A 273 0.80 -13.07 -8.46
CA GLY A 273 0.80 -14.14 -9.45
C GLY A 273 1.13 -13.72 -10.88
N LYS A 274 1.07 -12.42 -11.22
CA LYS A 274 1.49 -11.90 -12.54
C LYS A 274 2.97 -12.18 -12.83
N ILE A 275 3.77 -12.47 -11.81
CA ILE A 275 5.17 -12.90 -11.98
C ILE A 275 5.27 -14.18 -12.85
N THR A 276 4.25 -15.02 -12.87
CA THR A 276 4.22 -16.26 -13.66
C THR A 276 3.74 -16.05 -15.09
N THR A 277 3.10 -14.91 -15.41
CA THR A 277 2.53 -14.64 -16.73
C THR A 277 3.63 -14.22 -17.71
N PRO A 278 3.69 -14.79 -18.93
CA PRO A 278 4.69 -14.39 -19.92
C PRO A 278 4.56 -12.91 -20.33
N VAL A 279 5.69 -12.22 -20.49
CA VAL A 279 5.74 -10.77 -20.82
C VAL A 279 4.97 -10.45 -22.10
N HIS A 280 5.14 -11.26 -23.15
CA HIS A 280 4.47 -11.05 -24.44
C HIS A 280 2.93 -11.22 -24.37
N VAL A 281 2.39 -11.74 -23.26
CA VAL A 281 0.94 -11.80 -23.02
C VAL A 281 0.49 -10.61 -22.17
N VAL A 282 1.23 -10.28 -21.10
CA VAL A 282 0.91 -9.14 -20.22
C VAL A 282 0.97 -7.83 -20.99
N ASP A 283 2.01 -7.64 -21.82
CA ASP A 283 2.31 -6.38 -22.51
C ASP A 283 1.78 -6.33 -23.94
N LYS A 284 0.99 -7.31 -24.37
CA LYS A 284 0.48 -7.40 -25.75
C LYS A 284 -0.35 -6.18 -26.12
N ALA A 285 0.26 -5.23 -26.86
CA ALA A 285 -0.34 -3.97 -27.22
C ALA A 285 -1.18 -4.04 -28.50
N THR A 286 -0.83 -4.94 -29.44
CA THR A 286 -1.53 -5.13 -30.71
C THR A 286 -1.91 -6.61 -30.90
N LYS A 287 -2.88 -6.87 -31.76
CA LYS A 287 -3.38 -8.24 -31.99
C LYS A 287 -2.31 -9.18 -32.57
N LEU A 288 -1.43 -8.69 -33.44
CA LEU A 288 -0.36 -9.47 -34.07
C LEU A 288 0.95 -9.47 -33.27
N GLU A 289 1.00 -8.76 -32.15
CA GLU A 289 2.20 -8.71 -31.33
C GLU A 289 2.48 -10.04 -30.62
N THR A 290 3.76 -10.40 -30.61
CA THR A 290 4.34 -11.49 -29.83
C THR A 290 5.66 -10.98 -29.22
N ILE A 291 6.84 -11.36 -29.77
CA ILE A 291 8.13 -10.72 -29.47
C ILE A 291 8.27 -9.42 -30.28
N VAL A 292 7.70 -9.41 -31.48
CA VAL A 292 7.60 -8.26 -32.37
C VAL A 292 6.17 -8.15 -32.91
N ASP A 293 5.75 -6.94 -33.29
CA ASP A 293 4.47 -6.78 -34.01
C ASP A 293 4.61 -7.27 -35.45
N ARG A 294 3.93 -8.38 -35.74
CA ARG A 294 3.97 -9.03 -37.06
C ARG A 294 3.24 -8.25 -38.17
N ILE A 295 2.63 -7.10 -37.87
CA ILE A 295 2.05 -6.23 -38.91
C ILE A 295 3.09 -5.83 -39.93
N SER A 296 4.35 -5.62 -39.53
CA SER A 296 5.46 -5.31 -40.42
C SER A 296 5.75 -6.42 -41.44
N MET A 297 5.52 -7.69 -41.02
CA MET A 297 5.66 -8.83 -41.93
C MET A 297 4.52 -8.86 -42.96
N VAL A 298 3.29 -8.52 -42.55
CA VAL A 298 2.14 -8.38 -43.45
C VAL A 298 2.38 -7.27 -44.47
N GLU A 299 2.94 -6.13 -44.02
CA GLU A 299 3.32 -5.03 -44.89
C GLU A 299 4.39 -5.43 -45.92
N SER A 300 5.36 -6.23 -45.47
CA SER A 300 6.40 -6.77 -46.36
C SER A 300 5.82 -7.69 -47.46
N LYS A 301 4.84 -8.53 -47.09
CA LYS A 301 4.10 -9.35 -48.08
C LYS A 301 3.30 -8.47 -49.05
N ALA A 302 2.70 -7.37 -48.55
CA ALA A 302 2.00 -6.43 -49.41
C ALA A 302 2.92 -5.75 -50.46
N GLU A 303 4.19 -5.47 -50.10
CA GLU A 303 5.18 -4.99 -51.07
C GLU A 303 5.47 -6.02 -52.17
N ILE A 304 5.45 -7.30 -51.85
CA ILE A 304 5.59 -8.35 -52.85
C ILE A 304 4.38 -8.34 -53.79
N LEU A 305 3.14 -8.25 -53.26
CA LEU A 305 1.93 -8.13 -54.09
C LEU A 305 1.96 -6.91 -55.02
N ARG A 306 2.47 -5.76 -54.56
CA ARG A 306 2.65 -4.57 -55.41
C ARG A 306 3.64 -4.84 -56.55
N LYS A 307 4.77 -5.50 -56.25
CA LYS A 307 5.74 -5.88 -57.27
C LYS A 307 5.17 -6.89 -58.27
N GLU A 308 4.41 -7.88 -57.82
CA GLU A 308 3.71 -8.83 -58.68
C GLU A 308 2.69 -8.14 -59.58
N ALA A 309 1.97 -7.13 -59.11
CA ALA A 309 1.05 -6.33 -59.92
C ALA A 309 1.82 -5.57 -61.03
N TRP A 310 2.96 -4.96 -60.72
CA TRP A 310 3.83 -4.32 -61.69
C TRP A 310 4.40 -5.32 -62.72
N ILE A 311 4.85 -6.49 -62.27
CA ILE A 311 5.35 -7.54 -63.17
C ILE A 311 4.25 -7.99 -64.14
N THR A 312 3.03 -8.17 -63.60
CA THR A 312 1.87 -8.56 -64.41
C THR A 312 1.53 -7.50 -65.46
N TYR A 313 1.58 -6.22 -65.08
CA TYR A 313 1.41 -5.09 -66.03
C TYR A 313 2.43 -5.13 -67.16
N TRP A 314 3.74 -5.18 -66.84
CA TRP A 314 4.79 -5.18 -67.84
C TRP A 314 4.77 -6.40 -68.76
N LYS A 315 4.47 -7.58 -68.22
CA LYS A 315 4.28 -8.79 -69.02
C LYS A 315 3.10 -8.67 -69.96
N SER A 316 1.96 -8.19 -69.49
CA SER A 316 0.77 -8.02 -70.29
C SER A 316 0.96 -6.94 -71.41
N LEU A 317 1.70 -5.90 -71.12
CA LEU A 317 2.05 -4.87 -72.06
C LEU A 317 2.99 -5.42 -73.19
N ALA A 318 4.01 -6.18 -72.79
CA ALA A 318 4.95 -6.82 -73.74
C ALA A 318 4.25 -7.86 -74.63
N GLU A 319 3.26 -8.57 -74.06
CA GLU A 319 2.43 -9.56 -74.78
C GLU A 319 1.29 -8.91 -75.59
N GLN A 320 1.12 -7.60 -75.56
CA GLN A 320 0.05 -6.84 -76.20
C GLN A 320 -1.37 -7.33 -75.93
N LYS A 321 -1.61 -7.75 -74.69
CA LYS A 321 -2.90 -8.32 -74.26
C LYS A 321 -4.08 -7.34 -74.27
N ALA A 322 -3.78 -6.04 -74.09
CA ALA A 322 -4.78 -4.96 -74.07
C ALA A 322 -4.10 -3.62 -74.34
N SER A 323 -4.85 -2.52 -74.44
CA SER A 323 -4.29 -1.19 -74.55
C SER A 323 -3.54 -0.81 -73.25
N GLU A 324 -2.46 -0.01 -73.43
CA GLU A 324 -1.66 0.49 -72.29
C GLU A 324 -2.53 1.19 -71.22
N GLU A 325 -3.51 1.99 -71.68
CA GLU A 325 -4.44 2.72 -70.84
C GLU A 325 -5.29 1.75 -70.00
N THR A 326 -5.80 0.67 -70.58
CA THR A 326 -6.59 -0.37 -69.88
C THR A 326 -5.73 -1.12 -68.89
N LEU A 327 -4.49 -1.50 -69.26
CA LEU A 327 -3.56 -2.18 -68.37
C LEU A 327 -3.13 -1.30 -67.21
N LYS A 328 -2.90 0.00 -67.48
CA LYS A 328 -2.55 0.97 -66.43
C LYS A 328 -3.68 1.19 -65.44
N ALA A 329 -4.93 1.34 -65.92
CA ALA A 329 -6.10 1.45 -65.06
C ALA A 329 -6.27 0.22 -64.14
N ALA A 330 -6.05 -1.00 -64.67
CA ALA A 330 -6.09 -2.24 -63.87
C ALA A 330 -4.99 -2.32 -62.80
N LEU A 331 -3.77 -1.86 -63.15
CA LEU A 331 -2.66 -1.76 -62.22
C LEU A 331 -3.01 -0.78 -61.08
N ASP A 332 -3.43 0.45 -61.44
CA ASP A 332 -3.74 1.48 -60.44
C ASP A 332 -4.87 1.06 -59.51
N GLN A 333 -5.89 0.36 -60.03
CA GLN A 333 -6.95 -0.24 -59.22
C GLN A 333 -6.40 -1.31 -58.25
N ARG A 334 -5.49 -2.19 -58.72
CA ARG A 334 -4.89 -3.23 -57.89
C ARG A 334 -4.02 -2.65 -56.76
N LEU A 335 -3.18 -1.65 -57.09
CA LEU A 335 -2.34 -0.98 -56.09
C LEU A 335 -3.20 -0.30 -55.04
N LYS A 336 -4.24 0.43 -55.46
CA LYS A 336 -5.19 1.05 -54.51
C LYS A 336 -5.87 0.03 -53.59
N GLN A 337 -6.26 -1.14 -54.12
CA GLN A 337 -6.87 -2.21 -53.32
C GLN A 337 -5.88 -2.72 -52.26
N ILE A 338 -4.59 -2.95 -52.63
CA ILE A 338 -3.57 -3.40 -51.67
C ILE A 338 -3.36 -2.34 -50.58
N ASP A 339 -3.32 -1.05 -50.94
CA ASP A 339 -3.15 0.03 -49.95
C ASP A 339 -4.33 0.12 -48.97
N ASP A 340 -5.56 -0.04 -49.48
CA ASP A 340 -6.77 -0.04 -48.67
C ASP A 340 -6.82 -1.26 -47.73
N ASP A 341 -6.45 -2.44 -48.23
CA ASP A 341 -6.38 -3.66 -47.43
C ASP A 341 -5.32 -3.54 -46.30
N VAL A 342 -4.12 -3.04 -46.57
CA VAL A 342 -3.07 -2.83 -45.57
C VAL A 342 -3.52 -1.82 -44.52
N SER A 343 -4.12 -0.71 -44.97
CA SER A 343 -4.63 0.32 -44.05
C SER A 343 -5.71 -0.23 -43.11
N PHE A 344 -6.61 -1.04 -43.64
CA PHE A 344 -7.63 -1.72 -42.87
C PHE A 344 -7.03 -2.71 -41.85
N LEU A 345 -6.06 -3.55 -42.26
CA LEU A 345 -5.40 -4.49 -41.35
C LEU A 345 -4.63 -3.80 -40.24
N ARG A 346 -3.97 -2.65 -40.49
CA ARG A 346 -3.34 -1.80 -39.47
C ARG A 346 -4.36 -1.36 -38.42
N LYS A 347 -5.53 -0.87 -38.87
CA LYS A 347 -6.61 -0.46 -37.98
C LYS A 347 -7.09 -1.64 -37.12
N CYS A 348 -7.32 -2.80 -37.74
CA CYS A 348 -7.74 -4.00 -37.01
C CYS A 348 -6.70 -4.44 -35.96
N ASN A 349 -5.40 -4.31 -36.27
CA ASN A 349 -4.30 -4.72 -35.39
C ASN A 349 -4.28 -3.96 -34.06
N ILE A 350 -4.69 -2.70 -34.03
CA ILE A 350 -4.69 -1.86 -32.82
C ILE A 350 -5.66 -2.38 -31.75
N GLY A 351 -6.77 -3.01 -32.16
CA GLY A 351 -7.72 -3.64 -31.21
C GLY A 351 -8.51 -2.65 -30.33
N SER A 352 -8.47 -1.35 -30.62
CA SER A 352 -9.11 -0.30 -29.80
C SER A 352 -10.61 -0.23 -29.98
N GLU A 353 -11.14 -0.68 -31.12
CA GLU A 353 -12.57 -0.67 -31.45
C GLU A 353 -13.11 -2.08 -31.48
N ARG A 354 -14.42 -2.24 -31.14
CA ARG A 354 -15.10 -3.54 -31.29
C ARG A 354 -15.34 -3.78 -32.78
N MET A 355 -14.77 -4.87 -33.30
CA MET A 355 -14.98 -5.29 -34.69
C MET A 355 -16.41 -5.79 -34.90
N GLN A 356 -16.99 -5.40 -36.03
CA GLN A 356 -18.25 -5.93 -36.51
C GLN A 356 -18.00 -7.24 -37.31
N GLN A 357 -19.07 -7.99 -37.55
CA GLN A 357 -18.94 -9.26 -38.28
C GLN A 357 -18.42 -9.05 -39.70
N GLU A 358 -18.78 -7.93 -40.32
CA GLU A 358 -18.31 -7.53 -41.66
C GLU A 358 -16.80 -7.33 -41.71
N ASP A 359 -16.23 -6.73 -40.65
CA ASP A 359 -14.78 -6.52 -40.53
C ASP A 359 -14.04 -7.85 -40.44
N ILE A 360 -14.57 -8.80 -39.66
CA ILE A 360 -14.00 -10.13 -39.50
C ILE A 360 -14.02 -10.87 -40.85
N GLU A 361 -15.13 -10.80 -41.58
CA GLU A 361 -15.23 -11.44 -42.92
C GLU A 361 -14.26 -10.76 -43.93
N ARG A 362 -14.09 -9.45 -43.85
CA ARG A 362 -13.10 -8.73 -44.65
C ARG A 362 -11.66 -9.18 -44.37
N VAL A 363 -11.29 -9.37 -43.09
CA VAL A 363 -9.97 -9.93 -42.73
C VAL A 363 -9.75 -11.29 -43.36
N LYS A 364 -10.76 -12.18 -43.31
CA LYS A 364 -10.69 -13.52 -43.92
C LYS A 364 -10.52 -13.44 -45.43
N GLN A 365 -11.29 -12.57 -46.09
CA GLN A 365 -11.18 -12.37 -47.57
C GLN A 365 -9.81 -11.85 -47.99
N ILE A 366 -9.27 -10.86 -47.27
CA ILE A 366 -7.92 -10.35 -47.52
C ILE A 366 -6.89 -11.46 -47.31
N GLY A 367 -7.06 -12.27 -46.27
CA GLY A 367 -6.15 -13.39 -45.95
C GLY A 367 -6.07 -14.45 -47.03
N GLN A 368 -7.14 -14.64 -47.80
CA GLN A 368 -7.20 -15.63 -48.88
C GLN A 368 -6.48 -15.17 -50.18
N GLN A 369 -6.11 -13.89 -50.28
CA GLN A 369 -5.26 -13.47 -51.41
C GLN A 369 -3.97 -14.28 -51.39
N SER A 370 -3.42 -14.57 -52.58
CA SER A 370 -2.20 -15.35 -52.71
C SER A 370 -1.01 -14.47 -53.05
N TRP A 371 0.16 -14.83 -52.56
CA TRP A 371 1.46 -14.26 -52.92
C TRP A 371 2.46 -15.38 -53.14
N THR A 372 3.52 -15.12 -53.85
CA THR A 372 4.57 -16.11 -54.17
C THR A 372 5.78 -15.90 -53.25
N ASP A 373 6.13 -16.94 -52.46
CA ASP A 373 7.25 -16.90 -51.54
C ASP A 373 8.62 -17.03 -52.27
N SER A 374 9.72 -16.94 -51.51
CA SER A 374 11.09 -17.08 -52.03
C SER A 374 11.41 -18.44 -52.65
N ASN A 375 10.62 -19.45 -52.38
CA ASN A 375 10.71 -20.81 -52.92
C ASN A 375 9.81 -21.02 -54.13
N HIS A 376 9.22 -19.94 -54.65
CA HIS A 376 8.25 -19.94 -55.75
C HIS A 376 6.96 -20.73 -55.44
N GLN A 377 6.60 -20.86 -54.17
CA GLN A 377 5.36 -21.49 -53.74
C GLN A 377 4.28 -20.44 -53.50
N VAL A 378 3.05 -20.76 -53.90
CA VAL A 378 1.90 -19.90 -53.66
C VAL A 378 1.45 -20.09 -52.24
N GLN A 379 1.42 -19.01 -51.50
CA GLN A 379 1.02 -18.96 -50.07
C GLN A 379 -0.17 -18.03 -49.90
N PRO A 380 -1.03 -18.25 -48.86
CA PRO A 380 -2.05 -17.27 -48.50
C PRO A 380 -1.39 -15.99 -47.95
N PHE A 381 -2.00 -14.83 -48.23
CA PHE A 381 -1.47 -13.53 -47.79
C PHE A 381 -1.37 -13.42 -46.26
N LEU A 382 -2.41 -13.89 -45.55
CA LEU A 382 -2.35 -14.05 -44.10
C LEU A 382 -2.36 -15.54 -43.73
N THR A 383 -1.53 -15.92 -42.76
CA THR A 383 -1.58 -17.26 -42.16
C THR A 383 -2.86 -17.44 -41.34
N GLU A 384 -3.26 -18.65 -41.06
CA GLU A 384 -4.41 -18.95 -40.19
C GLU A 384 -4.29 -18.26 -38.83
N ASN A 385 -3.09 -18.24 -38.23
CA ASN A 385 -2.82 -17.56 -36.97
C ASN A 385 -2.97 -16.03 -37.08
N GLU A 386 -2.51 -15.40 -38.18
CA GLU A 386 -2.69 -13.96 -38.41
C GLU A 386 -4.17 -13.62 -38.59
N VAL A 387 -4.95 -14.43 -39.33
CA VAL A 387 -6.40 -14.25 -39.45
C VAL A 387 -7.08 -14.40 -38.10
N TYR A 388 -6.73 -15.41 -37.29
CA TYR A 388 -7.30 -15.64 -35.98
C TYR A 388 -7.07 -14.43 -35.05
N ASN A 389 -5.83 -13.95 -34.96
CA ASN A 389 -5.49 -12.80 -34.13
C ASN A 389 -6.19 -11.52 -34.59
N LEU A 390 -6.14 -11.19 -35.89
CA LEU A 390 -6.75 -9.97 -36.44
C LEU A 390 -8.28 -9.99 -36.30
N SER A 391 -8.90 -11.17 -36.23
CA SER A 391 -10.36 -11.36 -36.08
C SER A 391 -10.85 -11.30 -34.63
N ILE A 392 -10.00 -10.99 -33.64
CA ILE A 392 -10.41 -10.81 -32.24
C ILE A 392 -11.45 -9.67 -32.16
N PRO A 393 -12.67 -9.91 -31.64
CA PRO A 393 -13.74 -8.90 -31.66
C PRO A 393 -13.45 -7.67 -30.78
N ALA A 394 -12.73 -7.83 -29.68
CA ALA A 394 -12.40 -6.74 -28.75
C ALA A 394 -11.11 -7.03 -27.99
N GLY A 395 -10.27 -6.02 -27.87
CA GLY A 395 -8.94 -6.13 -27.27
C GLY A 395 -7.91 -6.80 -28.17
N THR A 396 -6.79 -7.19 -27.58
CA THR A 396 -5.61 -7.70 -28.31
C THR A 396 -5.33 -9.18 -28.06
N LEU A 397 -5.87 -9.77 -26.99
CA LEU A 397 -5.58 -11.13 -26.55
C LEU A 397 -6.50 -12.17 -27.21
N THR A 398 -5.92 -13.27 -27.68
CA THR A 398 -6.67 -14.47 -28.07
C THR A 398 -7.37 -15.10 -26.86
N LYS A 399 -8.23 -16.10 -27.09
CA LYS A 399 -8.88 -16.81 -25.98
C LYS A 399 -7.86 -17.52 -25.09
N GLU A 400 -6.87 -18.17 -25.68
CA GLU A 400 -5.81 -18.89 -24.99
C GLU A 400 -4.90 -17.94 -24.19
N GLU A 401 -4.54 -16.80 -24.77
CA GLU A 401 -3.75 -15.77 -24.07
C GLU A 401 -4.55 -15.16 -22.90
N ARG A 402 -5.85 -15.01 -23.05
CA ARG A 402 -6.73 -14.57 -21.96
C ARG A 402 -6.81 -15.59 -20.83
N GLU A 403 -6.83 -16.88 -21.14
CA GLU A 403 -6.74 -17.93 -20.13
C GLU A 403 -5.40 -17.89 -19.39
N ILE A 404 -4.29 -17.64 -20.12
CA ILE A 404 -2.95 -17.50 -19.53
C ILE A 404 -2.90 -16.29 -18.58
N ILE A 405 -3.42 -15.12 -18.98
CA ILE A 405 -3.39 -13.95 -18.10
C ILE A 405 -4.33 -14.13 -16.91
N ASN A 406 -5.53 -14.70 -17.09
CA ASN A 406 -6.46 -14.96 -15.99
C ASN A 406 -5.90 -15.96 -14.97
N HIS A 407 -4.98 -16.82 -15.38
CA HIS A 407 -4.32 -17.78 -14.48
C HIS A 407 -3.48 -17.10 -13.39
N HIS A 408 -3.13 -15.81 -13.52
CA HIS A 408 -2.37 -15.10 -12.47
C HIS A 408 -3.07 -15.14 -11.12
N ILE A 409 -4.43 -15.14 -11.09
CA ILE A 409 -5.18 -15.25 -9.83
C ILE A 409 -5.00 -16.60 -9.17
N VAL A 410 -5.04 -17.68 -9.97
CA VAL A 410 -4.76 -19.03 -9.45
C VAL A 410 -3.33 -19.09 -8.90
N ALA A 411 -2.38 -18.47 -9.60
CA ALA A 411 -0.99 -18.36 -9.14
C ALA A 411 -0.88 -17.52 -7.86
N THR A 412 -1.58 -16.38 -7.78
CA THR A 412 -1.65 -15.53 -6.56
C THR A 412 -2.12 -16.35 -5.37
N ILE A 413 -3.26 -17.02 -5.49
CA ILE A 413 -3.81 -17.86 -4.41
C ILE A 413 -2.78 -18.92 -4.00
N LYS A 414 -2.23 -19.66 -4.97
CA LYS A 414 -1.23 -20.71 -4.69
C LYS A 414 0.02 -20.18 -4.01
N LEU A 415 0.49 -18.98 -4.35
CA LEU A 415 1.66 -18.35 -3.72
C LEU A 415 1.33 -17.93 -2.29
N LEU A 416 0.18 -17.30 -2.07
CA LEU A 416 -0.24 -16.82 -0.76
C LEU A 416 -0.62 -17.95 0.21
N GLU A 417 -1.12 -19.09 -0.28
CA GLU A 417 -1.40 -20.29 0.52
C GLU A 417 -0.12 -20.98 1.05
N GLN A 418 1.08 -20.62 0.56
CA GLN A 418 2.33 -21.14 1.09
C GLN A 418 2.82 -20.38 2.32
N ILE A 419 2.22 -19.25 2.63
CA ILE A 419 2.57 -18.43 3.79
C ILE A 419 1.73 -18.90 4.98
N ASP A 420 2.39 -19.21 6.10
CA ASP A 420 1.72 -19.47 7.37
C ASP A 420 1.29 -18.14 8.00
N TRP A 421 0.11 -17.68 7.60
CA TRP A 421 -0.41 -16.39 8.00
C TRP A 421 -0.73 -16.35 9.50
N PRO A 422 -0.28 -15.32 10.23
CA PRO A 422 -0.72 -15.11 11.60
C PRO A 422 -2.24 -14.80 11.62
N ASP A 423 -2.89 -15.04 12.77
CA ASP A 423 -4.35 -14.92 12.91
C ASP A 423 -4.95 -13.61 12.39
N HIS A 424 -4.22 -12.50 12.52
CA HIS A 424 -4.67 -11.18 12.09
C HIS A 424 -4.45 -10.89 10.59
N LEU A 425 -3.88 -11.84 9.83
CA LEU A 425 -3.66 -11.77 8.37
C LEU A 425 -4.20 -13.00 7.63
N LYS A 426 -4.99 -13.84 8.30
CA LYS A 426 -5.47 -15.13 7.75
C LYS A 426 -6.36 -15.00 6.51
N ASN A 427 -7.00 -13.84 6.31
CA ASN A 427 -7.92 -13.61 5.19
C ASN A 427 -7.23 -12.98 3.97
N VAL A 428 -5.93 -12.67 4.02
CA VAL A 428 -5.17 -12.06 2.91
C VAL A 428 -5.38 -12.83 1.61
N THR A 429 -5.29 -14.16 1.66
CA THR A 429 -5.46 -15.01 0.47
C THR A 429 -6.88 -14.95 -0.10
N GLU A 430 -7.90 -14.90 0.75
CA GLU A 430 -9.30 -14.78 0.32
C GLU A 430 -9.55 -13.41 -0.31
N TYR A 431 -9.12 -12.33 0.33
CA TYR A 431 -9.29 -10.97 -0.17
C TYR A 431 -8.60 -10.79 -1.52
N ALA A 432 -7.32 -11.16 -1.60
CA ALA A 432 -6.53 -11.07 -2.82
C ALA A 432 -7.08 -11.98 -3.94
N GLY A 433 -7.53 -13.19 -3.60
CA GLY A 433 -8.02 -14.16 -4.58
C GLY A 433 -9.44 -13.87 -5.11
N GLY A 434 -10.18 -12.95 -4.49
CA GLY A 434 -11.59 -12.68 -4.83
C GLY A 434 -11.83 -11.47 -5.74
N HIS A 435 -10.83 -10.64 -6.03
CA HIS A 435 -11.05 -9.36 -6.71
C HIS A 435 -11.47 -9.46 -8.19
N HIS A 436 -11.34 -10.62 -8.84
CA HIS A 436 -11.85 -10.89 -10.19
C HIS A 436 -13.15 -11.71 -10.21
N GLU A 437 -13.70 -12.01 -9.04
CA GLU A 437 -15.03 -12.60 -8.96
C GLU A 437 -16.10 -11.55 -9.27
N LYS A 438 -17.28 -12.04 -9.72
CA LYS A 438 -18.43 -11.19 -10.02
C LYS A 438 -19.61 -11.53 -9.15
N MET A 439 -20.48 -10.58 -8.92
CA MET A 439 -21.64 -10.75 -8.04
C MET A 439 -22.61 -11.83 -8.51
N ASP A 440 -22.64 -12.11 -9.81
CA ASP A 440 -23.49 -13.14 -10.44
C ASP A 440 -22.86 -14.56 -10.45
N GLY A 441 -21.58 -14.70 -10.07
CA GLY A 441 -20.84 -15.96 -10.10
C GLY A 441 -20.21 -16.30 -11.45
N THR A 442 -20.23 -15.38 -12.43
CA THR A 442 -19.54 -15.55 -13.73
C THR A 442 -18.09 -15.08 -13.72
N GLY A 443 -17.58 -14.67 -12.56
CA GLY A 443 -16.18 -14.29 -12.35
C GLY A 443 -15.23 -15.48 -12.31
N TYR A 444 -14.01 -15.24 -11.95
CA TYR A 444 -12.97 -16.26 -11.85
C TYR A 444 -12.05 -15.97 -10.65
N PRO A 445 -11.32 -16.94 -10.10
CA PRO A 445 -11.13 -18.32 -10.60
C PRO A 445 -12.15 -19.34 -10.07
N ARG A 446 -12.95 -18.99 -9.05
CA ARG A 446 -13.82 -19.93 -8.31
C ARG A 446 -15.29 -19.82 -8.71
N GLY A 447 -15.69 -18.74 -9.40
CA GLY A 447 -17.08 -18.46 -9.75
C GLY A 447 -17.96 -18.18 -8.52
N LEU A 448 -17.42 -17.45 -7.56
CA LEU A 448 -18.11 -17.11 -6.31
C LEU A 448 -19.21 -16.08 -6.57
N LYS A 449 -20.36 -16.27 -5.92
CA LYS A 449 -21.43 -15.29 -5.89
C LYS A 449 -21.21 -14.28 -4.76
N ARG A 450 -21.93 -13.16 -4.82
CA ARG A 450 -21.84 -12.06 -3.87
C ARG A 450 -21.80 -12.51 -2.40
N GLU A 451 -22.70 -13.42 -2.02
CA GLU A 451 -22.86 -13.88 -0.64
C GLU A 451 -21.73 -14.80 -0.16
N GLN A 452 -20.92 -15.29 -1.10
CA GLN A 452 -19.78 -16.17 -0.84
C GLN A 452 -18.46 -15.41 -0.71
N MET A 453 -18.48 -14.09 -0.93
CA MET A 453 -17.31 -13.23 -0.92
C MET A 453 -17.37 -12.27 0.28
N SER A 454 -16.24 -12.02 0.91
CA SER A 454 -16.14 -10.95 1.92
C SER A 454 -16.41 -9.57 1.31
N LEU A 455 -16.78 -8.60 2.15
CA LEU A 455 -16.88 -7.20 1.71
C LEU A 455 -15.54 -6.69 1.20
N GLN A 456 -14.45 -7.08 1.87
CA GLN A 456 -13.08 -6.69 1.55
C GLN A 456 -12.66 -7.12 0.13
N ALA A 457 -12.92 -8.37 -0.25
CA ALA A 457 -12.66 -8.85 -1.62
C ALA A 457 -13.46 -8.07 -2.67
N ARG A 458 -14.73 -7.75 -2.38
CA ARG A 458 -15.60 -6.96 -3.27
C ARG A 458 -15.17 -5.49 -3.37
N MET A 459 -14.68 -4.88 -2.27
CA MET A 459 -14.07 -3.53 -2.28
C MET A 459 -12.83 -3.50 -3.17
N MET A 460 -11.98 -4.52 -3.05
CA MET A 460 -10.77 -4.65 -3.86
C MET A 460 -11.09 -4.77 -5.35
N GLY A 461 -12.14 -5.51 -5.73
CA GLY A 461 -12.60 -5.60 -7.12
C GLY A 461 -13.04 -4.25 -7.70
N ILE A 462 -13.71 -3.40 -6.90
CA ILE A 462 -14.06 -2.03 -7.33
C ILE A 462 -12.79 -1.18 -7.50
N ALA A 463 -11.86 -1.27 -6.56
CA ALA A 463 -10.63 -0.50 -6.59
C ALA A 463 -9.75 -0.87 -7.78
N ASP A 464 -9.57 -2.17 -8.05
CA ASP A 464 -8.81 -2.70 -9.18
C ASP A 464 -9.39 -2.26 -10.52
N ILE A 465 -10.70 -2.41 -10.71
CA ILE A 465 -11.39 -1.99 -11.94
C ILE A 465 -11.25 -0.49 -12.16
N PHE A 466 -11.48 0.33 -11.13
CA PHE A 466 -11.39 1.78 -11.27
C PHE A 466 -9.97 2.24 -11.59
N GLU A 467 -8.99 1.68 -10.89
CA GLU A 467 -7.58 1.94 -11.16
C GLU A 467 -7.20 1.56 -12.58
N ALA A 468 -7.55 0.34 -13.03
CA ALA A 468 -7.25 -0.14 -14.37
C ALA A 468 -7.89 0.69 -15.50
N LEU A 469 -9.05 1.30 -15.26
CA LEU A 469 -9.72 2.19 -16.22
C LEU A 469 -9.04 3.56 -16.29
N THR A 470 -8.58 4.07 -15.15
CA THR A 470 -8.03 5.44 -15.02
C THR A 470 -6.52 5.49 -15.24
N ALA A 471 -5.79 4.37 -15.13
CA ALA A 471 -4.35 4.31 -15.29
C ALA A 471 -3.89 4.88 -16.64
N SER A 472 -2.95 5.82 -16.59
CA SER A 472 -2.34 6.46 -17.77
C SER A 472 -0.95 5.92 -18.12
N ASP A 473 -0.48 4.94 -17.35
CA ASP A 473 0.89 4.41 -17.43
C ASP A 473 1.07 3.41 -18.60
N ARG A 474 -0.04 3.04 -19.27
CA ARG A 474 -0.01 2.15 -20.44
C ARG A 474 0.31 2.96 -21.70
N PRO A 475 1.43 2.72 -22.42
CA PRO A 475 1.89 3.56 -23.53
C PRO A 475 0.93 3.60 -24.71
N TYR A 476 0.03 2.61 -24.83
CA TYR A 476 -0.91 2.49 -25.96
C TYR A 476 -2.34 2.91 -25.61
N LYS A 477 -2.61 3.24 -24.32
CA LYS A 477 -3.94 3.64 -23.87
C LYS A 477 -3.81 4.92 -23.05
N LYS A 478 -4.31 6.02 -23.57
CA LYS A 478 -4.52 7.23 -22.74
C LYS A 478 -5.48 6.85 -21.61
N GLY A 479 -5.16 7.25 -20.38
CA GLY A 479 -6.08 7.09 -19.26
C GLY A 479 -7.45 7.68 -19.62
N MET A 480 -8.52 6.97 -19.28
CA MET A 480 -9.87 7.43 -19.62
C MET A 480 -10.23 8.68 -18.81
N PRO A 481 -11.07 9.59 -19.35
CA PRO A 481 -11.73 10.62 -18.57
C PRO A 481 -12.56 10.01 -17.43
N LEU A 482 -12.60 10.70 -16.31
CA LEU A 482 -13.26 10.20 -15.10
C LEU A 482 -14.77 9.91 -15.33
N SER A 483 -15.46 10.78 -16.06
CA SER A 483 -16.87 10.59 -16.43
C SER A 483 -17.11 9.29 -17.20
N GLN A 484 -16.20 8.95 -18.11
CA GLN A 484 -16.28 7.71 -18.89
C GLN A 484 -16.05 6.48 -18.00
N CYS A 485 -15.07 6.54 -17.08
CA CYS A 485 -14.82 5.46 -16.12
C CYS A 485 -16.04 5.17 -15.26
N ILE A 486 -16.65 6.21 -14.70
CA ILE A 486 -17.87 6.07 -13.87
C ILE A 486 -19.03 5.52 -14.70
N SER A 487 -19.20 5.94 -15.95
CA SER A 487 -20.25 5.41 -16.83
C SER A 487 -20.07 3.91 -17.11
N ILE A 488 -18.83 3.44 -17.29
CA ILE A 488 -18.52 2.01 -17.46
C ILE A 488 -18.84 1.24 -16.18
N MET A 489 -18.40 1.73 -15.02
CA MET A 489 -18.65 1.08 -13.74
C MET A 489 -20.14 1.05 -13.37
N GLN A 490 -20.89 2.10 -13.72
CA GLN A 490 -22.34 2.12 -13.57
C GLN A 490 -23.04 1.01 -14.37
N ARG A 491 -22.53 0.71 -15.56
CA ARG A 491 -23.01 -0.43 -16.36
C ARG A 491 -22.62 -1.76 -15.71
N MET A 492 -21.36 -1.86 -15.23
CA MET A 492 -20.90 -3.06 -14.51
C MET A 492 -21.74 -3.35 -13.26
N LYS A 493 -22.18 -2.30 -12.53
CA LYS A 493 -23.15 -2.43 -11.44
C LYS A 493 -24.45 -3.06 -11.91
N GLN A 494 -25.02 -2.58 -13.04
CA GLN A 494 -26.27 -3.09 -13.59
C GLN A 494 -26.16 -4.54 -14.08
N GLU A 495 -24.98 -4.93 -14.57
CA GLU A 495 -24.65 -6.27 -15.06
C GLU A 495 -24.21 -7.22 -13.91
N ALA A 496 -24.37 -6.84 -12.65
CA ALA A 496 -23.93 -7.60 -11.47
C ALA A 496 -22.45 -8.03 -11.53
N HIS A 497 -21.59 -7.21 -12.17
CA HIS A 497 -20.16 -7.43 -12.19
C HIS A 497 -19.53 -6.96 -10.88
N ILE A 498 -19.88 -5.77 -10.39
CA ILE A 498 -19.42 -5.18 -9.13
C ILE A 498 -20.55 -5.08 -8.12
N ASP A 499 -20.19 -5.01 -6.84
CA ASP A 499 -21.16 -4.87 -5.75
C ASP A 499 -21.90 -3.53 -5.82
N PRO A 500 -23.25 -3.55 -5.92
CA PRO A 500 -24.02 -2.33 -6.10
C PRO A 500 -24.00 -1.40 -4.88
N ASP A 501 -24.00 -1.96 -3.65
CA ASP A 501 -24.03 -1.18 -2.42
C ASP A 501 -22.68 -0.50 -2.17
N LEU A 502 -21.58 -1.23 -2.39
CA LEU A 502 -20.23 -0.67 -2.29
C LEU A 502 -19.97 0.42 -3.34
N PHE A 503 -20.46 0.20 -4.57
CA PHE A 503 -20.35 1.23 -5.62
C PHE A 503 -21.15 2.48 -5.28
N ASP A 504 -22.33 2.34 -4.66
CA ASP A 504 -23.11 3.50 -4.21
C ASP A 504 -22.39 4.30 -3.12
N VAL A 505 -21.74 3.64 -2.16
CA VAL A 505 -20.87 4.29 -1.17
C VAL A 505 -19.69 4.99 -1.85
N PHE A 506 -19.02 4.34 -2.81
CA PHE A 506 -17.92 4.90 -3.59
C PHE A 506 -18.30 6.21 -4.28
N ILE A 507 -19.51 6.31 -4.84
CA ILE A 507 -20.02 7.53 -5.47
C ILE A 507 -20.51 8.55 -4.44
N LYS A 508 -21.28 8.11 -3.41
CA LYS A 508 -21.83 8.96 -2.34
C LYS A 508 -20.74 9.77 -1.64
N HIS A 509 -19.64 9.11 -1.25
CA HIS A 509 -18.51 9.74 -0.59
C HIS A 509 -17.52 10.41 -1.55
N ARG A 510 -17.82 10.42 -2.86
CA ARG A 510 -16.99 11.07 -3.89
C ARG A 510 -15.53 10.55 -3.93
N LEU A 511 -15.31 9.29 -3.57
CA LEU A 511 -13.97 8.71 -3.51
C LEU A 511 -13.27 8.73 -4.87
N HIS A 512 -14.02 8.60 -5.96
CA HIS A 512 -13.53 8.76 -7.33
C HIS A 512 -12.90 10.14 -7.59
N ILE A 513 -13.45 11.21 -6.99
CA ILE A 513 -12.90 12.57 -7.10
C ILE A 513 -11.66 12.73 -6.23
N GLU A 514 -11.70 12.21 -5.00
CA GLU A 514 -10.58 12.29 -4.07
C GLU A 514 -9.37 11.55 -4.63
N TYR A 515 -9.56 10.32 -5.09
CA TYR A 515 -8.53 9.54 -5.76
C TYR A 515 -8.00 10.26 -7.02
N ALA A 516 -8.90 10.81 -7.85
CA ALA A 516 -8.52 11.50 -9.08
C ALA A 516 -7.61 12.70 -8.81
N LYS A 517 -7.91 13.51 -7.79
CA LYS A 517 -7.07 14.65 -7.38
C LYS A 517 -5.66 14.22 -6.96
N LYS A 518 -5.50 13.02 -6.42
CA LYS A 518 -4.23 12.51 -5.90
C LYS A 518 -3.38 11.85 -6.98
N PHE A 519 -4.00 11.13 -7.92
CA PHE A 519 -3.28 10.21 -8.80
C PHE A 519 -3.49 10.45 -10.30
N LEU A 520 -4.54 11.17 -10.72
CA LEU A 520 -4.83 11.35 -12.13
C LEU A 520 -4.27 12.66 -12.67
N LYS A 521 -4.06 12.70 -13.99
CA LYS A 521 -3.68 13.93 -14.68
C LYS A 521 -4.87 14.90 -14.74
N PRO A 522 -4.64 16.22 -14.69
CA PRO A 522 -5.72 17.22 -14.74
C PRO A 522 -6.67 17.06 -15.93
N GLU A 523 -6.16 16.63 -17.09
CA GLU A 523 -6.96 16.42 -18.30
C GLU A 523 -7.93 15.23 -18.22
N GLN A 524 -7.77 14.34 -17.25
CA GLN A 524 -8.68 13.21 -17.01
C GLN A 524 -9.84 13.59 -16.09
N ILE A 525 -9.72 14.70 -15.33
CA ILE A 525 -10.68 15.12 -14.32
C ILE A 525 -11.70 16.05 -15.00
N ASP A 526 -12.66 15.45 -15.69
CA ASP A 526 -13.71 16.13 -16.46
C ASP A 526 -15.06 16.26 -15.73
N MET A 527 -15.08 15.91 -14.42
CA MET A 527 -16.24 16.05 -13.53
C MET A 527 -15.81 16.54 -12.14
N GLN A 528 -16.76 17.18 -11.41
CA GLN A 528 -16.51 17.81 -10.10
C GLN A 528 -17.19 17.06 -8.96
#